data_8bcb602afcc4ecce3ad18863ada068cb
#
_entry.id   8bcb602afcc4ecce3ad18863ada068cb
#
_cell.length_a   1.000
_cell.length_b   1.000
_cell.length_c   1.000
_cell.angle_alpha   90.00
_cell.angle_beta   90.00
_cell.angle_gamma   90.00
#
_symmetry.space_group_name_H-M   'P 1'
#
loop_
_entity.id
_entity.type
_entity.pdbx_description
1 polymer ?
#
loop_
_entity_poly.entity_id
_entity_poly.type
_entity_poly.pdbx_seq_one_letter_code
_entity_poly.pdbx_strand_id
1 'polypeptide(L)'
;MAFQVKIHQIRAFVEVARQGSIRGASRMLNMSQPALSKSIQELEEGLAAQLFFRRSKGVTLTDAGESFYQHASLILEELRAAQEEI
;
A
#
# COMPACT_ATOMS: atom_id res chain seq x y z
N MET A 1 -12.91 18.92 2.64
CA MET A 1 -13.32 17.54 2.82
C MET A 1 -12.11 16.64 2.98
N ALA A 2 -12.15 15.75 3.94
CA ALA A 2 -11.00 14.89 4.20
C ALA A 2 -10.85 13.84 3.09
N PHE A 3 -9.60 13.50 2.76
CA PHE A 3 -9.30 12.41 1.87
C PHE A 3 -9.73 11.09 2.50
N GLN A 4 -10.32 10.22 1.70
CA GLN A 4 -10.75 8.91 2.19
C GLN A 4 -9.95 7.81 1.52
N VAL A 5 -9.28 7.00 2.34
CA VAL A 5 -8.50 5.86 1.87
C VAL A 5 -9.45 4.74 1.45
N LYS A 6 -9.17 4.13 0.30
CA LYS A 6 -9.97 3.03 -0.22
C LYS A 6 -9.24 1.71 0.02
N ILE A 7 -10.01 0.63 0.13
CA ILE A 7 -9.44 -0.69 0.41
C ILE A 7 -8.40 -1.10 -0.63
N HIS A 8 -8.64 -0.82 -1.92
CA HIS A 8 -7.67 -1.21 -2.94
C HIS A 8 -6.35 -0.45 -2.80
N GLN A 9 -6.38 0.77 -2.22
CA GLN A 9 -5.15 1.50 -1.94
C GLN A 9 -4.38 0.87 -0.78
N ILE A 10 -5.11 0.38 0.23
CA ILE A 10 -4.49 -0.33 1.36
C ILE A 10 -3.82 -1.62 0.86
N ARG A 11 -4.50 -2.38 0.00
CA ARG A 11 -3.93 -3.60 -0.58
C ARG A 11 -2.67 -3.30 -1.38
N ALA A 12 -2.72 -2.26 -2.21
CA ALA A 12 -1.57 -1.86 -3.02
C ALA A 12 -0.39 -1.50 -2.12
N PHE A 13 -0.65 -0.67 -1.11
CA PHE A 13 0.38 -0.22 -0.19
C PHE A 13 1.03 -1.40 0.56
N VAL A 14 0.21 -2.28 1.13
CA VAL A 14 0.72 -3.42 1.90
C VAL A 14 1.57 -4.33 1.02
N GLU A 15 1.12 -4.59 -0.21
CA GLU A 15 1.87 -5.48 -1.10
C GLU A 15 3.20 -4.87 -1.52
N VAL A 16 3.22 -3.57 -1.81
CA VAL A 16 4.47 -2.88 -2.14
C VAL A 16 5.44 -2.96 -0.97
N ALA A 17 4.94 -2.76 0.25
CA ALA A 17 5.78 -2.86 1.45
C ALA A 17 6.35 -4.27 1.63
N ARG A 18 5.52 -5.29 1.42
CA ARG A 18 5.94 -6.69 1.56
C ARG A 18 6.99 -7.08 0.53
N GLN A 19 6.78 -6.68 -0.71
CA GLN A 19 7.68 -7.04 -1.81
C GLN A 19 8.95 -6.19 -1.81
N GLY A 20 8.90 -5.02 -1.21
CA GLY A 20 10.02 -4.08 -1.25
C GLY A 20 10.26 -3.51 -2.64
N SER A 21 9.29 -3.64 -3.54
CA SER A 21 9.42 -3.12 -4.89
C SER A 21 8.05 -2.97 -5.55
N ILE A 22 7.93 -1.94 -6.38
CA ILE A 22 6.73 -1.74 -7.20
C ILE A 22 6.57 -2.90 -8.20
N ARG A 23 7.69 -3.33 -8.79
CA ARG A 23 7.67 -4.39 -9.79
C ARG A 23 7.16 -5.70 -9.19
N GLY A 24 7.69 -6.08 -8.03
CA GLY A 24 7.26 -7.31 -7.37
C GLY A 24 5.79 -7.26 -6.97
N ALA A 25 5.36 -6.12 -6.43
CA ALA A 25 3.96 -5.95 -6.04
C ALA A 25 3.02 -5.97 -7.24
N SER A 26 3.43 -5.39 -8.36
CA SER A 26 2.59 -5.36 -9.57
C SER A 26 2.30 -6.77 -10.06
N ARG A 27 3.27 -7.67 -9.96
CA ARG A 27 3.06 -9.07 -10.32
C ARG A 27 2.05 -9.74 -9.40
N MET A 28 2.20 -9.54 -8.09
CA MET A 28 1.32 -10.16 -7.11
C MET A 28 -0.12 -9.64 -7.23
N LEU A 29 -0.28 -8.37 -7.57
CA LEU A 29 -1.59 -7.75 -7.67
C LEU A 29 -2.18 -7.84 -9.08
N ASN A 30 -1.42 -8.38 -10.03
CA ASN A 30 -1.83 -8.45 -11.42
C ASN A 30 -2.20 -7.06 -11.97
N MET A 31 -1.33 -6.09 -11.68
CA MET A 31 -1.48 -4.70 -12.11
C MET A 31 -0.25 -4.29 -12.90
N SER A 32 -0.40 -3.30 -13.78
CA SER A 32 0.76 -2.71 -14.44
C SER A 32 1.54 -1.86 -13.43
N GLN A 33 2.85 -1.73 -13.64
CA GLN A 33 3.67 -0.91 -12.75
C GLN A 33 3.22 0.56 -12.75
N PRO A 34 2.92 1.18 -13.92
CA PRO A 34 2.42 2.55 -13.89
C PRO A 34 1.12 2.73 -13.11
N ALA A 35 0.20 1.78 -13.23
CA ALA A 35 -1.07 1.85 -12.50
C ALA A 35 -0.83 1.75 -11.00
N LEU A 36 0.05 0.84 -10.59
CA LEU A 36 0.38 0.66 -9.18
C LEU A 36 1.10 1.89 -8.62
N SER A 37 2.09 2.41 -9.35
CA SER A 37 2.80 3.63 -8.94
C SER A 37 1.83 4.79 -8.76
N LYS A 38 0.87 4.94 -9.68
CA LYS A 38 -0.13 5.99 -9.58
C LYS A 38 -1.00 5.83 -8.33
N SER A 39 -1.40 4.60 -8.03
CA SER A 39 -2.21 4.31 -6.85
C SER A 39 -1.48 4.70 -5.57
N ILE A 40 -0.19 4.35 -5.47
CA ILE A 40 0.63 4.70 -4.31
C ILE A 40 0.78 6.21 -4.21
N GLN A 41 1.04 6.87 -5.33
CA GLN A 41 1.21 8.32 -5.35
C GLN A 41 -0.07 9.04 -4.89
N GLU A 42 -1.22 8.58 -5.36
CA GLU A 42 -2.50 9.16 -4.96
C GLU A 42 -2.75 8.97 -3.47
N LEU A 43 -2.37 7.82 -2.94
CA LEU A 43 -2.50 7.56 -1.50
C LEU A 43 -1.60 8.51 -0.70
N GLU A 44 -0.35 8.67 -1.11
CA GLU A 44 0.58 9.58 -0.43
C GLU A 44 0.10 11.01 -0.50
N GLU A 45 -0.39 11.44 -1.66
CA GLU A 45 -0.92 12.80 -1.83
C GLU A 45 -2.14 13.01 -0.96
N GLY A 46 -3.04 12.04 -0.93
CA GLY A 46 -4.26 12.15 -0.14
C GLY A 46 -4.00 12.22 1.35
N LEU A 47 -3.01 11.46 1.83
CA LEU A 47 -2.63 11.47 3.24
C LEU A 47 -1.68 12.62 3.58
N ALA A 48 -1.20 13.33 2.57
CA ALA A 48 -0.19 14.39 2.72
C ALA A 48 1.05 13.86 3.45
N ALA A 49 1.46 12.63 3.12
CA ALA A 49 2.60 11.99 3.75
C ALA A 49 3.29 11.07 2.76
N GLN A 50 4.62 11.10 2.77
CA GLN A 50 5.41 10.15 2.01
C GLN A 50 5.49 8.85 2.81
N LEU A 51 5.08 7.75 2.18
CA LEU A 51 5.04 6.45 2.84
C LEU A 51 6.24 5.58 2.47
N PHE A 52 6.84 5.84 1.31
CA PHE A 52 7.99 5.08 0.82
C PHE A 52 9.13 5.99 0.43
N PHE A 53 10.36 5.52 0.71
CA PHE A 53 11.56 6.03 0.06
C PHE A 53 11.81 5.19 -1.18
N ARG A 54 12.06 5.84 -2.31
CA ARG A 54 12.39 5.16 -3.56
C ARG A 54 13.90 5.03 -3.66
N ARG A 55 14.36 3.81 -3.90
CA ARG A 55 15.78 3.51 -4.00
C ARG A 55 16.04 2.81 -5.33
N SER A 56 17.32 2.75 -5.72
CA SER A 56 17.68 2.11 -6.98
C SER A 56 17.29 0.63 -7.02
N LYS A 57 17.23 -0.03 -5.87
CA LYS A 57 16.92 -1.46 -5.79
C LYS A 57 15.57 -1.74 -5.14
N GLY A 58 14.67 -0.78 -5.14
CA GLY A 58 13.35 -1.00 -4.60
C GLY A 58 12.86 0.15 -3.74
N VAL A 59 12.01 -0.15 -2.78
CA VAL A 59 11.42 0.85 -1.89
C VAL A 59 11.53 0.39 -0.45
N THR A 60 11.62 1.36 0.46
CA THR A 60 11.58 1.11 1.90
C THR A 60 10.56 2.05 2.52
N LEU A 61 10.04 1.68 3.69
CA LEU A 61 9.05 2.50 4.37
C LEU A 61 9.69 3.69 5.07
N THR A 62 9.01 4.83 5.02
CA THR A 62 9.32 5.96 5.90
C THR A 62 8.75 5.67 7.28
N ASP A 63 9.01 6.55 8.27
CA ASP A 63 8.39 6.43 9.59
C ASP A 63 6.86 6.46 9.48
N ALA A 64 6.33 7.38 8.66
CA ALA A 64 4.89 7.44 8.41
C ALA A 64 4.40 6.15 7.76
N GLY A 65 5.19 5.63 6.81
CA GLY A 65 4.85 4.37 6.15
C GLY A 65 4.83 3.19 7.10
N GLU A 66 5.77 3.13 8.04
CA GLU A 66 5.78 2.05 9.02
C GLU A 66 4.56 2.11 9.93
N SER A 67 4.20 3.30 10.39
CA SER A 67 3.01 3.48 11.20
C SER A 67 1.75 3.07 10.42
N PHE A 68 1.65 3.54 9.19
CA PHE A 68 0.50 3.21 8.35
C PHE A 68 0.44 1.72 8.05
N TYR A 69 1.59 1.08 7.85
CA TYR A 69 1.66 -0.35 7.56
C TYR A 69 1.07 -1.18 8.71
N GLN A 70 1.37 -0.81 9.94
CA GLN A 70 0.85 -1.53 11.10
C GLN A 70 -0.68 -1.53 11.10
N HIS A 71 -1.28 -0.37 10.85
CA HIS A 71 -2.73 -0.27 10.76
C HIS A 71 -3.29 -0.97 9.53
N ALA A 72 -2.66 -0.75 8.39
CA ALA A 72 -3.13 -1.28 7.11
C ALA A 72 -3.15 -2.81 7.11
N SER A 73 -2.11 -3.44 7.65
CA SER A 73 -2.06 -4.90 7.69
C SER A 73 -3.12 -5.48 8.62
N LEU A 74 -3.43 -4.80 9.73
CA LEU A 74 -4.50 -5.22 10.62
C LEU A 74 -5.87 -5.10 9.96
N ILE A 75 -6.08 -4.02 9.21
CA ILE A 75 -7.34 -3.82 8.48
C ILE A 75 -7.57 -4.96 7.48
N LEU A 76 -6.53 -5.31 6.71
CA LEU A 76 -6.66 -6.38 5.72
C LEU A 76 -6.86 -7.74 6.39
N GLU A 77 -6.17 -7.99 7.49
CA GLU A 77 -6.34 -9.24 8.23
C GLU A 77 -7.75 -9.35 8.77
N GLU A 78 -8.29 -8.27 9.32
CA GLU A 78 -9.64 -8.26 9.84
C GLU A 78 -10.67 -8.46 8.73
N LEU A 79 -10.45 -7.85 7.57
CA LEU A 79 -11.33 -8.04 6.44
C LEU A 79 -11.32 -9.49 5.96
N ARG A 80 -10.13 -10.10 5.90
CA ARG A 80 -10.00 -11.51 5.52
C ARG A 80 -10.76 -12.41 6.51
N ALA A 81 -10.59 -12.16 7.79
CA ALA A 81 -11.28 -12.93 8.84
C ALA A 81 -12.79 -12.80 8.72
N ALA A 82 -13.28 -11.59 8.47
CA ALA A 82 -14.71 -11.35 8.31
C ALA A 82 -15.28 -12.13 7.13
N GLN A 83 -14.56 -12.15 6.02
CA GLN A 83 -14.99 -12.89 4.83
C GLN A 83 -15.04 -14.39 5.08
N GLU A 84 -14.10 -14.91 5.85
CA GLU A 84 -14.03 -16.34 6.14
C GLU A 84 -15.11 -16.80 7.10
N GLU A 85 -15.67 -15.92 7.89
CA GLU A 85 -16.74 -16.27 8.82
C GLU A 85 -18.10 -16.46 8.13
N ILE A 86 -18.25 -15.99 6.92
CA ILE A 86 -19.48 -16.13 6.17
C ILE A 86 -19.41 -17.39 5.29
#